data_6963d4405a30bc9b3554581827b6c7c0
#
_entry.id   6963d4405a30bc9b3554581827b6c7c0
#
_cell.length_a   1.000
_cell.length_b   1.000
_cell.length_c   1.000
_cell.angle_alpha   90.00
_cell.angle_beta   90.00
_cell.angle_gamma   90.00
#
_symmetry.space_group_name_H-M   'P 1'
#
loop_
_entity.id
_entity.type
_entity.pdbx_description
1 polymer ?
#
loop_
_entity_poly.entity_id
_entity_poly.type
_entity_poly.pdbx_seq_one_letter_code
_entity_poly.pdbx_strand_id
1 'polypeptide(L)'
;MSYLIQRADCELDSKPDSISYSDSIEKAIERAKQVLLAKKNEYATADHFHNFRVAAALQGKPMKEALSGMMAKHTVSVYDMCCSGKTYPMEMWDEKITDHINYLLILRALIDMEGDNV
;
A
#
# COMPACT_ATOMS: atom_id res chain seq x y z
N MET A 1 -17.51 -8.20 -11.73
CA MET A 1 -16.68 -7.53 -10.70
C MET A 1 -17.42 -6.39 -10.05
N SER A 2 -17.82 -5.37 -10.81
CA SER A 2 -18.55 -4.22 -10.25
C SER A 2 -19.87 -4.62 -9.58
N TYR A 3 -20.53 -5.62 -10.08
CA TYR A 3 -21.76 -6.14 -9.51
C TYR A 3 -21.58 -6.64 -8.07
N LEU A 4 -20.50 -7.39 -7.80
CA LEU A 4 -20.22 -7.90 -6.45
C LEU A 4 -19.83 -6.76 -5.49
N ILE A 5 -19.11 -5.78 -5.98
CA ILE A 5 -18.71 -4.63 -5.18
C ILE A 5 -19.92 -3.82 -4.76
N GLN A 6 -20.84 -3.55 -5.69
CA GLN A 6 -22.07 -2.82 -5.38
C GLN A 6 -22.92 -3.52 -4.33
N ARG A 7 -23.00 -4.84 -4.43
CA ARG A 7 -23.78 -5.62 -3.49
C ARG A 7 -23.19 -5.57 -2.08
N ALA A 8 -21.87 -5.68 -1.97
CA ALA A 8 -21.18 -5.59 -0.70
C ALA A 8 -21.37 -4.20 -0.08
N ASP A 9 -21.27 -3.14 -0.89
CA ASP A 9 -21.45 -1.78 -0.42
C ASP A 9 -22.85 -1.57 0.13
N CYS A 10 -23.87 -2.06 -0.54
CA CYS A 10 -25.26 -1.96 -0.08
C CYS A 10 -25.46 -2.64 1.26
N GLU A 11 -24.88 -3.81 1.45
CA GLU A 11 -24.98 -4.53 2.71
C GLU A 11 -24.30 -3.79 3.86
N LEU A 12 -23.12 -3.22 3.62
CA LEU A 12 -22.39 -2.45 4.62
C LEU A 12 -23.08 -1.16 4.98
N ASP A 13 -23.59 -0.44 3.98
CA ASP A 13 -24.27 0.84 4.20
C ASP A 13 -25.59 0.72 4.93
N SER A 14 -26.19 -0.48 4.93
CA SER A 14 -27.44 -0.72 5.63
C SER A 14 -27.28 -0.88 7.14
N LYS A 15 -26.06 -1.04 7.63
CA LYS A 15 -25.79 -1.22 9.06
C LYS A 15 -25.65 0.15 9.77
N PRO A 16 -26.45 0.39 10.84
CA PRO A 16 -26.45 1.71 11.49
C PRO A 16 -25.11 2.16 12.04
N ASP A 17 -24.30 1.19 12.51
CA ASP A 17 -23.00 1.50 13.15
C ASP A 17 -21.82 1.30 12.21
N SER A 18 -22.07 1.01 10.95
CA SER A 18 -21.00 0.80 9.99
C SER A 18 -20.45 2.12 9.48
N ILE A 19 -19.11 2.16 9.31
CA ILE A 19 -18.48 3.27 8.63
C ILE A 19 -18.92 3.28 7.16
N SER A 20 -19.16 4.46 6.61
CA SER A 20 -19.54 4.57 5.20
C SER A 20 -18.36 4.17 4.30
N TYR A 21 -18.70 3.80 3.06
CA TYR A 21 -17.68 3.46 2.06
C TYR A 21 -16.68 4.60 1.87
N SER A 22 -17.18 5.83 1.67
CA SER A 22 -16.33 7.00 1.47
C SER A 22 -15.41 7.25 2.65
N ASP A 23 -15.94 7.19 3.85
CA ASP A 23 -15.17 7.42 5.06
C ASP A 23 -14.08 6.36 5.25
N SER A 24 -14.40 5.11 4.93
CA SER A 24 -13.44 4.02 5.02
C SER A 24 -12.25 4.26 4.07
N ILE A 25 -12.54 4.66 2.84
CA ILE A 25 -11.50 4.96 1.84
C ILE A 25 -10.64 6.14 2.28
N GLU A 26 -11.28 7.22 2.72
CA GLU A 26 -10.56 8.41 3.17
C GLU A 26 -9.65 8.13 4.35
N LYS A 27 -10.12 7.33 5.30
CA LYS A 27 -9.32 6.94 6.47
C LYS A 27 -8.11 6.09 6.07
N ALA A 28 -8.30 5.18 5.12
CA ALA A 28 -7.19 4.35 4.64
C ALA A 28 -6.13 5.20 3.94
N ILE A 29 -6.54 6.15 3.11
CA ILE A 29 -5.63 7.07 2.43
C ILE A 29 -4.86 7.92 3.44
N GLU A 30 -5.57 8.49 4.41
CA GLU A 30 -4.96 9.34 5.43
C GLU A 30 -3.95 8.55 6.27
N ARG A 31 -4.29 7.33 6.63
CA ARG A 31 -3.40 6.45 7.37
C ARG A 31 -2.11 6.16 6.60
N ALA A 32 -2.25 5.85 5.31
CA ALA A 32 -1.11 5.60 4.44
C ALA A 32 -0.20 6.82 4.33
N LYS A 33 -0.80 7.98 4.12
CA LYS A 33 -0.09 9.25 4.03
C LYS A 33 0.70 9.54 5.30
N GLN A 34 0.09 9.36 6.46
CA GLN A 34 0.75 9.64 7.73
C GLN A 34 1.96 8.73 7.97
N VAL A 35 1.83 7.44 7.68
CA VAL A 35 2.94 6.50 7.81
C VAL A 35 4.09 6.89 6.87
N LEU A 36 3.77 7.24 5.64
CA LEU A 36 4.77 7.60 4.64
C LEU A 36 5.51 8.87 5.02
N LEU A 37 4.80 9.89 5.51
CA LEU A 37 5.40 11.16 5.94
C LEU A 37 6.23 11.00 7.20
N ALA A 38 5.81 10.14 8.13
CA ALA A 38 6.58 9.84 9.33
C ALA A 38 7.94 9.23 8.96
N LYS A 39 7.96 8.29 8.03
CA LYS A 39 9.20 7.69 7.54
C LYS A 39 10.09 8.72 6.84
N LYS A 40 9.50 9.64 6.09
CA LYS A 40 10.25 10.72 5.46
C LYS A 40 10.98 11.56 6.49
N ASN A 41 10.35 11.85 7.62
CA ASN A 41 10.96 12.64 8.68
C ASN A 41 12.02 11.87 9.47
N GLU A 42 11.87 10.57 9.58
CA GLU A 42 12.84 9.69 10.24
C GLU A 42 14.15 9.60 9.46
N TYR A 43 14.06 9.52 8.14
CA TYR A 43 15.23 9.42 7.27
C TYR A 43 15.67 10.84 6.91
N ALA A 44 16.69 11.31 7.61
CA ALA A 44 17.24 12.65 7.40
C ALA A 44 17.95 12.83 6.06
N THR A 45 18.05 11.77 5.26
CA THR A 45 18.69 11.82 3.95
C THR A 45 17.68 12.19 2.88
N ALA A 46 18.11 12.90 1.84
CA ALA A 46 17.29 13.32 0.74
C ALA A 46 16.92 12.17 -0.21
N ASP A 47 17.56 11.01 -0.09
CA ASP A 47 17.34 9.88 -0.99
C ASP A 47 16.23 8.97 -0.45
N HIS A 48 15.01 9.26 -0.85
CA HIS A 48 13.83 8.46 -0.45
C HIS A 48 13.79 7.08 -1.10
N PHE A 49 14.61 6.85 -2.13
CA PHE A 49 14.67 5.57 -2.85
C PHE A 49 15.91 4.76 -2.50
N HIS A 50 16.61 5.14 -1.41
CA HIS A 50 17.88 4.50 -1.06
C HIS A 50 17.80 2.97 -1.03
N ASN A 51 16.82 2.43 -0.31
CA ASN A 51 16.68 0.98 -0.17
C ASN A 51 16.45 0.29 -1.52
N PHE A 52 15.68 0.91 -2.39
CA PHE A 52 15.37 0.34 -3.71
C PHE A 52 16.57 0.46 -4.64
N ARG A 53 17.33 1.54 -4.51
CA ARG A 53 18.55 1.76 -5.28
C ARG A 53 19.62 0.72 -4.93
N VAL A 54 19.83 0.48 -3.63
CA VAL A 54 20.79 -0.53 -3.18
C VAL A 54 20.34 -1.93 -3.59
N ALA A 55 19.04 -2.25 -3.38
CA ALA A 55 18.51 -3.54 -3.78
C ALA A 55 18.67 -3.77 -5.29
N ALA A 56 18.39 -2.75 -6.10
CA ALA A 56 18.55 -2.81 -7.55
C ALA A 56 20.00 -3.11 -7.93
N ALA A 57 20.94 -2.40 -7.30
CA ALA A 57 22.37 -2.61 -7.55
C ALA A 57 22.80 -4.03 -7.17
N LEU A 58 22.38 -4.52 -6.01
CA LEU A 58 22.71 -5.86 -5.54
C LEU A 58 22.15 -6.96 -6.42
N GLN A 59 20.98 -6.73 -7.02
CA GLN A 59 20.29 -7.73 -7.84
C GLN A 59 20.59 -7.58 -9.33
N GLY A 60 21.30 -6.52 -9.73
CA GLY A 60 21.55 -6.24 -11.13
C GLY A 60 20.27 -5.96 -11.91
N LYS A 61 19.34 -5.22 -11.31
CA LYS A 61 18.02 -4.94 -11.89
C LYS A 61 17.71 -3.45 -11.82
N PRO A 62 16.78 -2.95 -12.67
CA PRO A 62 16.28 -1.59 -12.51
C PRO A 62 15.53 -1.43 -11.19
N MET A 63 15.46 -0.19 -10.69
CA MET A 63 14.79 0.08 -9.41
C MET A 63 13.32 -0.35 -9.39
N LYS A 64 12.61 -0.20 -10.51
CA LYS A 64 11.20 -0.63 -10.59
C LYS A 64 11.05 -2.13 -10.32
N GLU A 65 11.96 -2.93 -10.87
CA GLU A 65 11.92 -4.38 -10.64
C GLU A 65 12.26 -4.73 -9.20
N ALA A 66 13.28 -4.08 -8.63
CA ALA A 66 13.66 -4.31 -7.25
C ALA A 66 12.51 -3.93 -6.30
N LEU A 67 11.87 -2.79 -6.54
CA LEU A 67 10.74 -2.35 -5.75
C LEU A 67 9.56 -3.33 -5.85
N SER A 68 9.24 -3.78 -7.06
CA SER A 68 8.13 -4.71 -7.26
C SER A 68 8.39 -6.04 -6.55
N GLY A 69 9.64 -6.50 -6.52
CA GLY A 69 10.02 -7.70 -5.77
C GLY A 69 9.83 -7.54 -4.27
N MET A 70 10.19 -6.38 -3.74
CA MET A 70 9.99 -6.07 -2.32
C MET A 70 8.50 -5.93 -1.98
N MET A 71 7.72 -5.37 -2.90
CA MET A 71 6.28 -5.24 -2.75
C MET A 71 5.58 -6.59 -2.79
N ALA A 72 6.10 -7.54 -3.52
CA ALA A 72 5.45 -8.84 -3.76
C ALA A 72 5.08 -9.55 -2.45
N LYS A 73 5.93 -9.50 -1.44
CA LYS A 73 5.63 -10.15 -0.16
C LYS A 73 4.44 -9.51 0.54
N HIS A 74 4.23 -8.21 0.37
CA HIS A 74 3.07 -7.52 0.93
C HIS A 74 1.80 -7.91 0.18
N THR A 75 1.89 -8.05 -1.14
CA THR A 75 0.79 -8.52 -1.96
C THR A 75 0.37 -9.93 -1.54
N VAL A 76 1.34 -10.83 -1.38
CA VAL A 76 1.08 -12.20 -0.94
C VAL A 76 0.47 -12.21 0.45
N SER A 77 1.01 -11.40 1.37
CA SER A 77 0.52 -11.34 2.74
C SER A 77 -0.96 -10.92 2.80
N VAL A 78 -1.34 -9.90 2.05
CA VAL A 78 -2.74 -9.44 1.99
C VAL A 78 -3.63 -10.51 1.36
N TYR A 79 -3.17 -11.11 0.27
CA TYR A 79 -3.91 -12.17 -0.40
C TYR A 79 -4.16 -13.36 0.54
N ASP A 80 -3.13 -13.79 1.26
CA ASP A 80 -3.24 -14.89 2.20
C ASP A 80 -4.22 -14.60 3.32
N MET A 81 -4.19 -13.37 3.85
CA MET A 81 -5.15 -12.95 4.87
C MET A 81 -6.58 -13.03 4.35
N CYS A 82 -6.81 -12.59 3.12
CA CYS A 82 -8.14 -12.62 2.51
C CYS A 82 -8.65 -14.05 2.31
N CYS A 83 -7.75 -15.00 2.04
CA CYS A 83 -8.13 -16.36 1.68
C CYS A 83 -8.07 -17.36 2.84
N SER A 84 -7.52 -16.95 4.00
CA SER A 84 -7.26 -17.89 5.10
C SER A 84 -8.51 -18.37 5.84
N GLY A 85 -9.60 -17.61 5.77
CA GLY A 85 -10.79 -17.88 6.56
C GLY A 85 -10.65 -17.53 8.03
N LYS A 86 -9.49 -16.99 8.43
CA LYS A 86 -9.24 -16.58 9.81
C LYS A 86 -9.70 -15.16 10.06
N THR A 87 -9.97 -14.84 11.33
CA THR A 87 -10.28 -13.48 11.75
C THR A 87 -9.01 -12.82 12.25
N TYR A 88 -8.76 -11.61 11.75
CA TYR A 88 -7.59 -10.82 12.15
C TYR A 88 -8.04 -9.54 12.84
N PRO A 89 -7.26 -9.02 13.80
CA PRO A 89 -7.54 -7.71 14.38
C PRO A 89 -7.51 -6.62 13.32
N MET A 90 -8.33 -5.58 13.48
CA MET A 90 -8.34 -4.46 12.53
C MET A 90 -6.98 -3.80 12.40
N GLU A 91 -6.21 -3.76 13.48
CA GLU A 91 -4.86 -3.21 13.47
C GLU A 91 -3.96 -3.93 12.46
N MET A 92 -4.09 -5.24 12.34
CA MET A 92 -3.32 -6.02 11.39
C MET A 92 -3.75 -5.74 9.96
N TRP A 93 -5.06 -5.64 9.71
CA TRP A 93 -5.56 -5.24 8.40
C TRP A 93 -5.04 -3.86 8.01
N ASP A 94 -5.12 -2.91 8.94
CA ASP A 94 -4.64 -1.54 8.71
C ASP A 94 -3.16 -1.52 8.35
N GLU A 95 -2.34 -2.25 9.09
CA GLU A 95 -0.90 -2.33 8.84
C GLU A 95 -0.59 -2.91 7.46
N LYS A 96 -1.18 -4.06 7.14
CA LYS A 96 -0.88 -4.76 5.90
C LYS A 96 -1.37 -4.00 4.67
N ILE A 97 -2.56 -3.43 4.75
CA ILE A 97 -3.11 -2.64 3.66
C ILE A 97 -2.33 -1.34 3.49
N THR A 98 -2.01 -0.66 4.59
CA THR A 98 -1.22 0.57 4.56
C THR A 98 0.14 0.35 3.90
N ASP A 99 0.84 -0.70 4.28
CA ASP A 99 2.14 -1.01 3.68
C ASP A 99 2.03 -1.23 2.18
N HIS A 100 1.01 -1.96 1.75
CA HIS A 100 0.81 -2.23 0.33
C HIS A 100 0.47 -0.96 -0.46
N ILE A 101 -0.40 -0.12 0.08
CA ILE A 101 -0.72 1.18 -0.53
C ILE A 101 0.57 2.00 -0.67
N ASN A 102 1.38 2.05 0.37
CA ASN A 102 2.58 2.87 0.37
C ASN A 102 3.62 2.39 -0.65
N TYR A 103 3.76 1.09 -0.86
CA TYR A 103 4.61 0.59 -1.93
C TYR A 103 4.15 1.08 -3.30
N LEU A 104 2.84 1.09 -3.54
CA LEU A 104 2.28 1.57 -4.80
C LEU A 104 2.50 3.08 -4.96
N LEU A 105 2.37 3.84 -3.88
CA LEU A 105 2.63 5.29 -3.92
C LEU A 105 4.10 5.58 -4.21
N ILE A 106 5.00 4.85 -3.57
CA ILE A 106 6.44 4.99 -3.82
C ILE A 106 6.77 4.62 -5.26
N LEU A 107 6.18 3.54 -5.77
CA LEU A 107 6.37 3.15 -7.17
C LEU A 107 5.92 4.25 -8.12
N ARG A 108 4.76 4.86 -7.84
CA ARG A 108 4.25 5.94 -8.68
C ARG A 108 5.22 7.14 -8.67
N ALA A 109 5.74 7.49 -7.51
CA ALA A 109 6.73 8.56 -7.39
C ALA A 109 8.01 8.23 -8.18
N LEU A 110 8.47 6.99 -8.11
CA LEU A 110 9.64 6.53 -8.85
C LEU A 110 9.43 6.68 -10.37
N ILE A 111 8.26 6.27 -10.85
CA ILE A 111 7.92 6.38 -12.27
C ILE A 111 7.91 7.84 -12.71
N ASP A 112 7.35 8.73 -11.89
CA ASP A 112 7.34 10.17 -12.20
C ASP A 112 8.76 10.73 -12.31
N MET A 113 9.62 10.35 -11.38
CA MET A 113 10.98 10.87 -11.33
C MET A 113 11.87 10.28 -12.42
N GLU A 114 11.70 9.01 -12.76
CA GLU A 114 12.42 8.39 -13.88
C GLU A 114 11.96 8.96 -15.21
N GLY A 115 10.67 9.20 -15.36
CA GLY A 115 10.11 9.76 -16.59
C GLY A 115 10.70 11.11 -16.95
N ASP A 116 11.05 11.90 -15.93
CA ASP A 116 11.66 13.21 -16.14
C ASP A 116 13.11 13.10 -16.65
N ASN A 117 13.71 11.94 -16.54
CA ASN A 117 15.10 11.72 -16.93
C ASN A 117 15.25 11.06 -18.31
N VAL A 118 14.13 10.75 -18.93
CA VAL A 118 14.11 10.17 -20.27
C VAL A 118 13.99 11.26 -21.32
#